data_0e45a35fa0ef9b774a92a6e92d10a3c5
#
_entry.id   0e45a35fa0ef9b774a92a6e92d10a3c5
#
_cell.length_a   1.000
_cell.length_b   1.000
_cell.length_c   1.000
_cell.angle_alpha   90.00
_cell.angle_beta   90.00
_cell.angle_gamma   90.00
#
_symmetry.space_group_name_H-M   'P 1'
#
loop_
_entity.id
_entity.type
_entity.pdbx_description
1 polymer ?
#
loop_
_entity_poly.entity_id
_entity_poly.type
_entity_poly.pdbx_seq_one_letter_code
_entity_poly.pdbx_strand_id
1 'polypeptide(L)'
;MTANGFDQMFPLGEKNDAFAQYFIGQSYLAPLASGSVPVSNVSFEPGCRNNWHIHHGTGGGGDQILLCTAGSGWYQAEGEDPVGMEPGTVVRVPAGTKHWHGAKADAWFSHLAFITPGEDVSNEWLEPVTDEVYGRLPENGANA
;
A
#
# COMPACT_ATOMS: atom_id res chain seq x y z
N MET A 1 -5.55 -8.66 -16.55
CA MET A 1 -4.48 -9.67 -16.53
C MET A 1 -4.65 -10.57 -15.31
N THR A 2 -4.43 -11.86 -15.44
CA THR A 2 -4.66 -12.81 -14.34
C THR A 2 -3.34 -13.42 -13.90
N ALA A 3 -3.09 -13.44 -12.59
CA ALA A 3 -1.93 -14.09 -12.02
C ALA A 3 -2.36 -14.65 -10.66
N ASN A 4 -2.08 -15.94 -10.44
CA ASN A 4 -2.43 -16.64 -9.19
C ASN A 4 -3.92 -16.52 -8.88
N GLY A 5 -4.77 -16.46 -9.91
CA GLY A 5 -6.21 -16.34 -9.72
C GLY A 5 -6.67 -14.92 -9.40
N PHE A 6 -5.78 -13.95 -9.40
CA PHE A 6 -6.13 -12.56 -9.12
C PHE A 6 -6.14 -11.77 -10.43
N ASP A 7 -7.32 -11.26 -10.77
CA ASP A 7 -7.52 -10.57 -12.04
C ASP A 7 -7.32 -9.07 -11.86
N GLN A 8 -6.47 -8.47 -12.68
CA GLN A 8 -6.21 -7.03 -12.60
C GLN A 8 -5.72 -6.48 -13.93
N MET A 9 -5.83 -5.17 -14.12
CA MET A 9 -5.47 -4.53 -15.39
C MET A 9 -3.97 -4.26 -15.52
N PHE A 10 -3.25 -4.14 -14.42
CA PHE A 10 -1.81 -3.86 -14.46
C PHE A 10 -1.00 -5.13 -14.19
N PRO A 11 0.25 -5.19 -14.63
CA PRO A 11 1.08 -6.37 -14.38
C PRO A 11 1.28 -6.61 -12.89
N LEU A 12 1.33 -7.88 -12.51
CA LEU A 12 1.64 -8.26 -11.12
C LEU A 12 3.08 -7.88 -10.78
N GLY A 13 3.99 -8.10 -11.69
CA GLY A 13 5.42 -7.86 -11.47
C GLY A 13 6.08 -9.02 -10.74
N GLU A 14 7.28 -8.76 -10.24
CA GLU A 14 8.07 -9.77 -9.56
C GLU A 14 7.76 -9.76 -8.07
N LYS A 15 8.09 -10.85 -7.38
CA LYS A 15 8.02 -10.87 -5.93
C LYS A 15 8.83 -9.70 -5.40
N ASN A 16 8.27 -9.00 -4.43
CA ASN A 16 8.88 -7.79 -3.89
C ASN A 16 9.96 -8.15 -2.86
N ASP A 17 10.97 -8.88 -3.30
CA ASP A 17 12.00 -9.40 -2.40
C ASP A 17 12.87 -8.31 -1.79
N ALA A 18 13.11 -7.26 -2.53
CA ALA A 18 13.98 -6.16 -2.05
C ALA A 18 13.42 -5.49 -0.79
N PHE A 19 12.11 -5.48 -0.63
CA PHE A 19 11.47 -4.85 0.53
C PHE A 19 10.77 -5.87 1.43
N ALA A 20 11.04 -7.17 1.23
CA ALA A 20 10.33 -8.21 1.96
C ALA A 20 10.42 -8.07 3.47
N GLN A 21 11.53 -7.55 3.98
CA GLN A 21 11.72 -7.37 5.41
C GLN A 21 10.73 -6.34 6.00
N TYR A 22 10.09 -5.54 5.18
CA TYR A 22 9.15 -4.52 5.64
C TYR A 22 7.70 -4.92 5.40
N PHE A 23 7.44 -6.20 5.11
CA PHE A 23 6.10 -6.71 4.85
C PHE A 23 5.86 -7.98 5.66
N ILE A 24 4.62 -8.20 6.03
CA ILE A 24 4.15 -9.50 6.52
C ILE A 24 3.34 -10.07 5.37
N GLY A 25 3.71 -11.28 4.91
CA GLY A 25 3.08 -11.90 3.75
C GLY A 25 3.80 -11.57 2.46
N GLN A 26 3.27 -12.04 1.35
CA GLN A 26 3.91 -11.89 0.04
C GLN A 26 3.31 -10.72 -0.73
N SER A 27 4.15 -9.82 -1.17
CA SER A 27 3.76 -8.73 -2.06
C SER A 27 4.53 -8.84 -3.37
N TYR A 28 4.08 -8.07 -4.36
CA TYR A 28 4.66 -8.04 -5.70
C TYR A 28 4.78 -6.59 -6.14
N LEU A 29 5.80 -6.29 -6.92
CA LEU A 29 6.07 -4.92 -7.34
C LEU A 29 6.27 -4.89 -8.85
N ALA A 30 5.52 -4.04 -9.53
CA ALA A 30 5.67 -3.83 -10.96
C ALA A 30 5.89 -2.35 -11.22
N PRO A 31 7.13 -1.92 -11.49
CA PRO A 31 7.35 -0.54 -11.92
C PRO A 31 6.65 -0.31 -13.25
N LEU A 32 5.89 0.76 -13.36
CA LEU A 32 5.12 1.08 -14.56
C LEU A 32 5.66 2.30 -15.30
N ALA A 33 6.16 3.28 -14.58
CA ALA A 33 6.71 4.50 -15.16
C ALA A 33 7.92 4.93 -14.36
N SER A 34 8.88 5.54 -15.05
CA SER A 34 10.08 6.06 -14.41
C SER A 34 10.14 7.57 -14.67
N GLY A 35 11.16 8.23 -14.18
CA GLY A 35 11.33 9.67 -14.36
C GLY A 35 11.15 10.40 -13.04
N SER A 36 10.71 11.66 -13.12
CA SER A 36 10.58 12.48 -11.92
C SER A 36 9.45 12.02 -11.00
N VAL A 37 8.46 11.30 -11.54
CA VAL A 37 7.38 10.73 -10.71
C VAL A 37 7.24 9.26 -11.08
N PRO A 38 8.05 8.38 -10.47
CA PRO A 38 7.91 6.94 -10.73
C PRO A 38 6.55 6.44 -10.22
N VAL A 39 5.92 5.56 -10.97
CA VAL A 39 4.64 4.96 -10.60
C VAL A 39 4.82 3.46 -10.59
N SER A 40 4.38 2.81 -9.54
CA SER A 40 4.44 1.35 -9.43
C SER A 40 3.08 0.78 -9.09
N ASN A 41 2.86 -0.47 -9.52
CA ASN A 41 1.72 -1.25 -9.09
C ASN A 41 2.21 -2.19 -8.00
N VAL A 42 1.61 -2.12 -6.84
CA VAL A 42 1.95 -2.98 -5.71
C VAL A 42 0.78 -3.91 -5.46
N SER A 43 1.03 -5.21 -5.46
CA SER A 43 -0.02 -6.21 -5.24
C SER A 43 0.29 -7.01 -3.98
N PHE A 44 -0.75 -7.33 -3.24
CA PHE A 44 -0.65 -7.99 -1.94
C PHE A 44 -1.51 -9.25 -1.94
N GLU A 45 -0.94 -10.36 -1.55
CA GLU A 45 -1.73 -11.58 -1.32
C GLU A 45 -2.64 -11.37 -0.11
N PRO A 46 -3.70 -12.17 0.05
CA PRO A 46 -4.59 -11.99 1.19
C PRO A 46 -3.82 -11.96 2.51
N GLY A 47 -4.13 -10.98 3.34
CA GLY A 47 -3.48 -10.81 4.65
C GLY A 47 -2.14 -10.11 4.61
N CYS A 48 -1.57 -9.88 3.44
CA CYS A 48 -0.27 -9.22 3.32
C CYS A 48 -0.41 -7.72 3.59
N ARG A 49 0.51 -7.16 4.36
CA ARG A 49 0.52 -5.72 4.65
C ARG A 49 1.96 -5.27 4.88
N ASN A 50 2.20 -3.98 4.63
CA ASN A 50 3.53 -3.44 4.92
C ASN A 50 3.59 -2.95 6.37
N ASN A 51 4.79 -2.68 6.83
CA ASN A 51 5.02 -2.12 8.16
C ASN A 51 4.49 -0.70 8.23
N TRP A 52 4.28 -0.21 9.43
CA TRP A 52 4.07 1.22 9.66
C TRP A 52 5.28 1.95 9.06
N HIS A 53 5.03 3.06 8.40
CA HIS A 53 6.10 3.82 7.76
C HIS A 53 5.67 5.26 7.54
N ILE A 54 6.67 6.10 7.26
CA ILE A 54 6.46 7.53 7.01
C ILE A 54 7.21 7.92 5.75
N HIS A 55 6.57 8.70 4.89
CA HIS A 55 7.26 9.32 3.78
C HIS A 55 7.52 10.78 4.17
N HIS A 56 8.76 11.21 4.03
CA HIS A 56 9.18 12.58 4.39
C HIS A 56 9.43 13.38 3.13
N GLY A 57 9.23 14.67 3.20
CA GLY A 57 9.55 15.58 2.10
C GLY A 57 9.16 16.99 2.42
N THR A 58 9.75 17.93 1.71
CA THR A 58 9.42 19.34 1.82
C THR A 58 9.26 19.89 0.42
N GLY A 59 8.80 21.15 0.31
CA GLY A 59 8.60 21.76 -1.00
C GLY A 59 7.52 21.07 -1.82
N GLY A 60 6.51 20.54 -1.16
CA GLY A 60 5.42 19.82 -1.83
C GLY A 60 5.71 18.34 -2.06
N GLY A 61 6.88 17.86 -1.65
CA GLY A 61 7.25 16.46 -1.84
C GLY A 61 6.88 15.59 -0.66
N GLY A 62 6.88 14.27 -0.89
CA GLY A 62 6.67 13.31 0.19
C GLY A 62 5.24 12.87 0.41
N ASP A 63 4.26 13.44 -0.30
CA ASP A 63 2.90 12.92 -0.21
C ASP A 63 2.84 11.63 -1.03
N GLN A 64 2.20 10.62 -0.48
CA GLN A 64 1.98 9.38 -1.24
C GLN A 64 0.56 9.34 -1.75
N ILE A 65 0.39 8.98 -3.01
CA ILE A 65 -0.94 8.82 -3.60
C ILE A 65 -1.12 7.33 -3.87
N LEU A 66 -2.22 6.78 -3.37
CA LEU A 66 -2.58 5.37 -3.55
C LEU A 66 -3.90 5.31 -4.32
N LEU A 67 -3.91 4.53 -5.41
CA LEU A 67 -5.12 4.36 -6.19
C LEU A 67 -5.41 2.86 -6.24
N CYS A 68 -6.48 2.42 -5.62
CA CYS A 68 -6.85 1.01 -5.66
C CYS A 68 -7.36 0.66 -7.04
N THR A 69 -6.80 -0.38 -7.65
CA THR A 69 -7.14 -0.79 -8.99
C THR A 69 -7.76 -2.17 -9.04
N ALA A 70 -7.58 -2.98 -8.01
CA ALA A 70 -8.14 -4.34 -8.00
C ALA A 70 -8.18 -4.87 -6.58
N GLY A 71 -9.10 -5.76 -6.30
CA GLY A 71 -9.19 -6.42 -5.02
C GLY A 71 -9.74 -5.53 -3.92
N SER A 72 -9.34 -5.80 -2.69
CA SER A 72 -9.89 -5.11 -1.53
C SER A 72 -8.81 -5.02 -0.45
N GLY A 73 -8.60 -3.83 0.06
CA GLY A 73 -7.52 -3.60 1.02
C GLY A 73 -7.84 -2.54 2.05
N TRP A 74 -6.80 -2.20 2.80
CA TRP A 74 -6.86 -1.24 3.89
C TRP A 74 -5.80 -0.18 3.77
N TYR A 75 -6.12 1.02 4.24
CA TYR A 75 -5.16 2.07 4.56
C TYR A 75 -5.50 2.56 5.97
N GLN A 76 -4.49 2.76 6.81
CA GLN A 76 -4.73 3.32 8.15
C GLN A 76 -3.59 4.24 8.55
N ALA A 77 -3.91 5.46 8.93
CA ALA A 77 -2.98 6.38 9.56
C ALA A 77 -3.03 6.16 11.07
N GLU A 78 -1.90 6.35 11.73
CA GLU A 78 -1.81 6.14 13.17
C GLU A 78 -2.84 7.03 13.89
N GLY A 79 -3.61 6.42 14.78
CA GLY A 79 -4.62 7.14 15.56
C GLY A 79 -5.94 7.35 14.83
N GLU A 80 -6.05 6.91 13.58
CA GLU A 80 -7.27 7.09 12.79
C GLU A 80 -7.94 5.75 12.55
N ASP A 81 -9.19 5.78 12.14
CA ASP A 81 -9.90 4.55 11.77
C ASP A 81 -9.35 4.02 10.44
N PRO A 82 -9.36 2.71 10.23
CA PRO A 82 -8.93 2.17 8.95
C PRO A 82 -9.91 2.56 7.83
N VAL A 83 -9.36 2.76 6.64
CA VAL A 83 -10.13 3.10 5.46
C VAL A 83 -10.11 1.90 4.53
N GLY A 84 -11.30 1.39 4.16
CA GLY A 84 -11.38 0.30 3.19
C GLY A 84 -11.08 0.82 1.81
N MET A 85 -10.26 0.09 1.05
CA MET A 85 -9.91 0.46 -0.30
C MET A 85 -10.49 -0.55 -1.28
N GLU A 86 -11.34 -0.06 -2.17
CA GLU A 86 -11.93 -0.85 -3.25
C GLU A 86 -11.52 -0.19 -4.58
N PRO A 87 -11.66 -0.87 -5.72
CA PRO A 87 -11.27 -0.26 -7.01
C PRO A 87 -11.92 1.10 -7.19
N GLY A 88 -11.09 2.09 -7.49
CA GLY A 88 -11.52 3.48 -7.61
C GLY A 88 -11.28 4.34 -6.39
N THR A 89 -10.94 3.74 -5.23
CA THR A 89 -10.61 4.51 -4.05
C THR A 89 -9.24 5.17 -4.21
N VAL A 90 -9.17 6.46 -3.96
CA VAL A 90 -7.92 7.22 -4.00
C VAL A 90 -7.65 7.78 -2.62
N VAL A 91 -6.45 7.55 -2.12
CA VAL A 91 -6.04 8.07 -0.81
C VAL A 91 -4.80 8.92 -1.01
N ARG A 92 -4.83 10.12 -0.45
CA ARG A 92 -3.63 10.95 -0.38
C ARG A 92 -3.11 10.88 1.05
N VAL A 93 -1.87 10.44 1.19
CA VAL A 93 -1.20 10.34 2.49
C VAL A 93 -0.24 11.52 2.58
N PRO A 94 -0.55 12.53 3.40
CA PRO A 94 0.34 13.69 3.50
C PRO A 94 1.72 13.29 4.02
N ALA A 95 2.75 13.99 3.56
CA ALA A 95 4.10 13.78 4.06
C ALA A 95 4.10 13.86 5.60
N GLY A 96 4.89 13.02 6.23
CA GLY A 96 4.98 12.97 7.70
C GLY A 96 3.94 12.11 8.39
N THR A 97 3.04 11.48 7.64
CA THR A 97 1.99 10.66 8.24
C THR A 97 2.48 9.24 8.44
N LYS A 98 2.43 8.75 9.68
CA LYS A 98 2.73 7.35 9.97
C LYS A 98 1.52 6.51 9.59
N HIS A 99 1.71 5.56 8.69
CA HIS A 99 0.60 4.78 8.13
C HIS A 99 1.06 3.41 7.65
N TRP A 100 0.10 2.59 7.28
CA TRP A 100 0.35 1.32 6.60
C TRP A 100 -0.79 1.06 5.62
N HIS A 101 -0.57 0.16 4.67
CA HIS A 101 -1.61 -0.33 3.78
C HIS A 101 -1.35 -1.79 3.45
N GLY A 102 -2.40 -2.48 3.03
CA GLY A 102 -2.30 -3.90 2.73
C GLY A 102 -3.63 -4.51 2.37
N ALA A 103 -3.60 -5.82 2.08
CA ALA A 103 -4.78 -6.57 1.66
C ALA A 103 -5.68 -6.87 2.86
N LYS A 104 -6.95 -7.08 2.58
CA LYS A 104 -7.85 -7.65 3.57
C LYS A 104 -7.50 -9.12 3.78
N ALA A 105 -7.99 -9.70 4.86
CA ALA A 105 -7.57 -11.04 5.27
C ALA A 105 -7.92 -12.11 4.24
N ASP A 106 -8.99 -11.91 3.48
CA ASP A 106 -9.48 -12.90 2.53
C ASP A 106 -9.48 -12.42 1.08
N ALA A 107 -8.74 -11.38 0.76
CA ALA A 107 -8.76 -10.82 -0.59
C ALA A 107 -7.37 -10.37 -1.03
N TRP A 108 -7.08 -10.52 -2.30
CA TRP A 108 -5.95 -9.87 -2.93
C TRP A 108 -6.24 -8.37 -3.03
N PHE A 109 -5.21 -7.59 -3.16
CA PHE A 109 -5.32 -6.14 -3.24
C PHE A 109 -4.20 -5.59 -4.10
N SER A 110 -4.52 -4.67 -4.99
CA SER A 110 -3.50 -3.94 -5.75
C SER A 110 -3.79 -2.46 -5.74
N HIS A 111 -2.74 -1.67 -5.65
CA HIS A 111 -2.87 -0.23 -5.83
C HIS A 111 -1.70 0.31 -6.63
N LEU A 112 -1.94 1.37 -7.37
CA LEU A 112 -0.85 2.17 -7.90
C LEU A 112 -0.36 3.07 -6.78
N ALA A 113 0.92 3.37 -6.79
CA ALA A 113 1.52 4.23 -5.79
C ALA A 113 2.55 5.14 -6.43
N PHE A 114 2.55 6.40 -6.04
CA PHE A 114 3.63 7.31 -6.37
C PHE A 114 3.77 8.35 -5.25
N ILE A 115 4.93 8.97 -5.20
CA ILE A 115 5.27 9.98 -4.19
C ILE A 115 5.45 11.30 -4.92
N THR A 116 4.89 12.39 -4.39
CA THR A 116 5.04 13.69 -5.04
C THR A 116 6.50 14.13 -4.93
N PRO A 117 7.06 14.70 -6.00
CA PRO A 117 8.45 15.12 -5.99
C PRO A 117 8.60 16.42 -5.18
N GLY A 118 9.77 16.60 -4.61
CA GLY A 118 10.08 17.77 -3.81
C GLY A 118 11.48 17.66 -3.26
N GLU A 119 11.74 18.26 -2.12
CA GLU A 119 13.06 18.25 -1.50
C GLU A 119 13.08 17.31 -0.31
N ASP A 120 14.24 16.72 -0.07
CA ASP A 120 14.48 15.81 1.07
C ASP A 120 13.45 14.70 1.15
N VAL A 121 13.06 14.14 0.02
CA VAL A 121 12.09 13.06 -0.01
C VAL A 121 12.78 11.76 0.41
N SER A 122 12.24 11.10 1.41
CA SER A 122 12.79 9.86 1.94
C SER A 122 11.69 9.02 2.58
N ASN A 123 12.00 7.75 2.84
CA ASN A 123 11.08 6.84 3.50
C ASN A 123 11.69 6.39 4.82
N GLU A 124 10.84 6.21 5.82
CA GLU A 124 11.25 5.72 7.12
C GLU A 124 10.39 4.51 7.46
N TRP A 125 11.01 3.33 7.54
CA TRP A 125 10.30 2.09 7.90
C TRP A 125 10.32 1.92 9.40
N LEU A 126 9.16 1.52 9.95
CA LEU A 126 8.96 1.40 11.39
C LEU A 126 8.50 -0.02 11.71
N GLU A 127 7.76 -0.18 12.80
CA GLU A 127 7.40 -1.51 13.29
C GLU A 127 6.37 -2.21 12.41
N PRO A 128 6.33 -3.53 12.43
CA PRO A 128 5.30 -4.27 11.69
C PRO A 128 3.91 -4.00 12.24
N VAL A 129 2.91 -4.15 11.38
CA VAL A 129 1.51 -4.17 11.81
C VAL A 129 1.26 -5.57 12.33
N THR A 130 1.21 -5.72 13.64
CA THR A 130 1.11 -7.03 14.28
C THR A 130 -0.19 -7.73 13.96
N ASP A 131 -0.20 -9.05 14.09
CA ASP A 131 -1.44 -9.80 13.91
C ASP A 131 -2.53 -9.33 14.86
N GLU A 132 -2.16 -8.88 16.04
CA GLU A 132 -3.12 -8.36 17.01
C GLU A 132 -3.80 -7.10 16.49
N VAL A 133 -3.02 -6.15 16.00
CA VAL A 133 -3.57 -4.91 15.44
C VAL A 133 -4.40 -5.21 14.19
N TYR A 134 -3.85 -6.04 13.32
CA TYR A 134 -4.51 -6.39 12.07
C TYR A 134 -5.83 -7.14 12.35
N GLY A 135 -5.85 -8.00 13.34
CA GLY A 135 -7.05 -8.76 13.69
C GLY A 135 -8.18 -7.94 14.27
N ARG A 136 -7.91 -6.71 14.69
CA ARG A 136 -8.95 -5.82 15.18
C ARG A 136 -9.68 -5.09 14.07
N LEU A 137 -9.21 -5.21 12.82
CA LEU A 137 -9.87 -4.56 11.69
C LEU A 137 -11.23 -5.21 11.45
N PRO A 138 -12.19 -4.47 10.86
CA PRO A 138 -13.48 -5.03 10.56
C PRO A 138 -13.36 -6.24 9.66
N GLU A 139 -14.13 -7.28 9.94
CA GLU A 139 -14.08 -8.48 9.18
C GLU A 139 -14.60 -8.25 7.78
N ASN A 140 -13.92 -8.80 6.79
CA ASN A 140 -14.26 -8.68 5.39
C ASN A 140 -14.29 -7.23 5.00
N GLY A 141 -13.83 -6.40 5.83
CA GLY A 141 -13.69 -5.03 5.60
C GLY A 141 -14.93 -4.35 5.19
N ALA A 142 -15.90 -4.98 5.44
CA ALA A 142 -17.12 -4.44 5.01
C ALA A 142 -17.16 -3.17 5.75
N ASN A 143 -17.62 -2.33 5.37
CA ASN A 143 -18.01 -1.23 5.93
C ASN A 143 -18.31 -1.41 7.24
N ALA A 144 -17.69 -2.00 7.79
CA ALA A 144 -17.95 -2.20 9.13
C ALA A 144 -18.59 -1.04 9.74
#